data_6917c3c5a91e3ab30196787e681cf0cc
#
_entry.id   6917c3c5a91e3ab30196787e681cf0cc
#
_cell.length_a   1.000
_cell.length_b   1.000
_cell.length_c   1.000
_cell.angle_alpha   90.00
_cell.angle_beta   90.00
_cell.angle_gamma   90.00
#
_symmetry.space_group_name_H-M   'P 1'
#
loop_
_entity.id
_entity.type
_entity.pdbx_description
1 polymer ?
#
loop_
_entity_poly.entity_id
_entity_poly.type
_entity_poly.pdbx_seq_one_letter_code
_entity_poly.pdbx_strand_id
1 'polypeptide(L)'
;MSRFNKLRPLALIAAAALAACGGGDDSDSNHNAGTAPGGSRVVGDTVAVTVAGRVISFNRATPGTLTSSLPLAGLQVGEALVGIDVRPADGVIYAVASTGRILTLDAATGALTPRATLSTALSGTHFGVDFNPVADRLRVVSDTGQNLRIDVTTGATVVDGAINGAPASITASAYTNSFAGATSTQLYDLSATGTLYLQDPPNNGTLANPVPLNVAFATQNGFDIDPRTNVGYAALGVGGVTQLYTVPLGGTAGARLVGRIGGGELLVGMTLVPPAAPRAYVLDESSRLASFAPATPNTLSTPVAIAGLLPNETVLGVDFRPANGRLYALTSAARLLTLDPDTGVSTPVATLAADATDTTLPYAGLAGTRFAVDFNPVADRLRVIGDTGQNLRINVDTGATTTDGAINRAGAPASVIAGAYTNSFAGGSATDLFDIDGNTRVLARQAPPNDGTLVNIGALGVALDGRAAIDIAGGANGLVLAALRAGATGPFSLYAVSLTTGAATLPAAAAGNPALAQIGGAGGPAVRDLAIRY
;
A
#
# COMPACT_ATOMS: atom_id res chain seq x y z
N MET A 1 -28.29 73.35 -5.59
CA MET A 1 -29.57 73.01 -6.26
C MET A 1 -29.57 71.47 -6.28
N SER A 2 -30.27 70.85 -5.33
CA SER A 2 -31.64 70.34 -5.42
C SER A 2 -31.69 69.10 -6.35
N ARG A 3 -32.16 67.93 -6.02
CA ARG A 3 -33.00 67.29 -4.98
C ARG A 3 -32.98 65.75 -5.21
N PHE A 4 -32.96 64.94 -4.18
CA PHE A 4 -34.02 64.02 -3.71
C PHE A 4 -34.54 63.00 -4.74
N ASN A 5 -34.70 61.70 -4.49
CA ASN A 5 -35.29 60.89 -3.39
C ASN A 5 -35.41 59.49 -3.92
N LYS A 6 -35.50 58.41 -3.31
CA LYS A 6 -36.04 57.73 -2.10
C LYS A 6 -35.85 56.20 -2.29
N LEU A 7 -35.30 55.47 -1.42
CA LEU A 7 -35.85 54.55 -0.43
C LEU A 7 -37.17 53.82 -0.77
N ARG A 8 -37.20 52.46 -0.65
CA ARG A 8 -37.55 51.74 0.58
C ARG A 8 -37.68 50.20 0.39
N PRO A 9 -37.76 49.39 1.45
CA PRO A 9 -37.31 48.03 1.59
C PRO A 9 -38.44 47.00 1.80
N LEU A 10 -38.14 45.70 1.85
CA LEU A 10 -39.04 44.67 2.40
C LEU A 10 -38.19 43.66 3.15
N ALA A 11 -38.28 43.59 4.38
CA ALA A 11 -39.15 43.09 5.43
C ALA A 11 -38.86 41.59 5.75
N LEU A 12 -38.30 41.48 6.95
CA LEU A 12 -38.04 40.31 7.77
C LEU A 12 -39.36 39.72 8.31
N ILE A 13 -39.45 38.39 8.41
CA ILE A 13 -40.38 37.77 9.35
C ILE A 13 -39.56 36.77 10.18
N ALA A 14 -39.43 37.09 11.47
CA ALA A 14 -38.96 36.23 12.52
C ALA A 14 -40.17 35.57 13.19
N ALA A 15 -40.08 34.28 13.48
CA ALA A 15 -40.99 33.62 14.42
C ALA A 15 -40.18 33.08 15.59
N ALA A 16 -40.37 33.69 16.74
CA ALA A 16 -39.87 33.19 18.03
C ALA A 16 -40.92 32.32 18.68
N ALA A 17 -40.48 31.21 19.27
CA ALA A 17 -41.27 30.47 20.26
C ALA A 17 -40.40 30.27 21.52
N LEU A 18 -40.83 30.91 22.59
CA LEU A 18 -40.34 30.69 23.97
C LEU A 18 -40.92 29.38 24.52
N ALA A 19 -40.10 28.62 25.24
CA ALA A 19 -40.59 27.78 26.33
C ALA A 19 -39.54 27.71 27.46
N ALA A 20 -40.01 27.67 28.67
CA ALA A 20 -39.45 28.13 29.90
C ALA A 20 -38.49 27.16 30.63
N CYS A 21 -37.83 27.75 31.63
CA CYS A 21 -36.91 27.27 32.64
C CYS A 21 -37.26 25.96 33.36
N GLY A 22 -36.21 25.19 33.68
CA GLY A 22 -36.15 24.26 34.83
C GLY A 22 -34.66 23.96 35.08
N GLY A 23 -34.14 24.49 36.22
CA GLY A 23 -32.75 24.35 36.62
C GLY A 23 -32.45 22.99 37.23
N GLY A 24 -31.18 22.63 37.22
CA GLY A 24 -30.61 21.47 37.90
C GLY A 24 -29.14 21.39 37.53
N ASP A 25 -28.27 21.85 38.43
CA ASP A 25 -26.83 21.61 38.37
C ASP A 25 -26.56 20.11 38.49
N ASP A 26 -25.80 19.55 37.56
CA ASP A 26 -24.86 18.46 37.84
C ASP A 26 -23.82 18.42 36.72
N SER A 27 -22.59 18.65 37.14
CA SER A 27 -21.37 18.58 36.35
C SER A 27 -20.98 17.13 36.11
N ASP A 28 -21.32 16.61 34.92
CA ASP A 28 -20.66 15.44 34.36
C ASP A 28 -20.41 15.65 32.85
N SER A 29 -19.16 15.97 32.55
CA SER A 29 -18.65 16.10 31.19
C SER A 29 -18.53 14.71 30.51
N ASN A 30 -19.67 14.16 30.09
CA ASN A 30 -19.72 12.98 29.26
C ASN A 30 -19.88 13.41 27.81
N HIS A 31 -18.79 13.48 27.07
CA HIS A 31 -18.83 13.67 25.63
C HIS A 31 -19.40 12.41 24.96
N ASN A 32 -20.71 12.32 24.97
CA ASN A 32 -21.45 11.33 24.22
C ASN A 32 -21.52 11.78 22.75
N ALA A 33 -20.61 11.26 21.91
CA ALA A 33 -20.71 11.39 20.46
C ALA A 33 -22.02 10.71 20.03
N GLY A 34 -22.98 11.51 19.59
CA GLY A 34 -24.33 11.09 19.25
C GLY A 34 -24.33 9.93 18.23
N THR A 35 -24.95 8.84 18.60
CA THR A 35 -25.29 7.72 17.72
C THR A 35 -26.40 8.14 16.77
N ALA A 36 -26.05 8.33 15.49
CA ALA A 36 -27.03 8.28 14.41
C ALA A 36 -27.60 6.86 14.33
N PRO A 37 -28.92 6.67 14.19
CA PRO A 37 -29.51 5.34 14.11
C PRO A 37 -29.06 4.66 12.79
N GLY A 38 -28.32 3.56 12.87
CA GLY A 38 -28.08 2.66 11.75
C GLY A 38 -26.90 3.00 10.83
N GLY A 39 -26.06 4.00 11.12
CA GLY A 39 -24.82 4.26 10.38
C GLY A 39 -23.70 3.33 10.83
N SER A 40 -23.06 2.63 9.89
CA SER A 40 -21.80 1.92 10.14
C SER A 40 -20.78 2.92 10.73
N ARG A 41 -20.21 2.59 11.90
CA ARG A 41 -19.19 3.43 12.52
C ARG A 41 -17.93 3.42 11.65
N VAL A 42 -17.39 4.61 11.37
CA VAL A 42 -16.16 4.73 10.57
C VAL A 42 -14.98 4.28 11.41
N VAL A 43 -14.34 3.20 11.00
CA VAL A 43 -13.06 2.76 11.55
C VAL A 43 -11.97 3.59 10.88
N GLY A 44 -11.02 4.14 11.67
CA GLY A 44 -9.86 4.85 11.13
C GLY A 44 -8.85 3.90 10.47
N ASP A 45 -7.76 4.47 9.97
CA ASP A 45 -6.68 3.71 9.34
C ASP A 45 -5.77 2.95 10.35
N THR A 46 -6.07 3.06 11.64
CA THR A 46 -5.35 2.39 12.73
C THR A 46 -6.31 1.94 13.81
N VAL A 47 -6.14 0.71 14.27
CA VAL A 47 -6.88 0.11 15.38
C VAL A 47 -5.89 -0.31 16.47
N ALA A 48 -6.22 -0.03 17.71
CA ALA A 48 -5.40 -0.43 18.85
C ALA A 48 -6.25 -0.96 20.00
N VAL A 49 -5.65 -1.80 20.83
CA VAL A 49 -6.27 -2.32 22.04
C VAL A 49 -5.57 -1.76 23.26
N THR A 50 -6.35 -1.25 24.22
CA THR A 50 -5.85 -0.66 25.45
C THR A 50 -5.71 -1.70 26.56
N VAL A 51 -4.82 -1.42 27.51
CA VAL A 51 -4.68 -2.21 28.76
C VAL A 51 -6.02 -2.27 29.53
N ALA A 52 -6.87 -1.25 29.40
CA ALA A 52 -8.20 -1.20 30.03
C ALA A 52 -9.27 -2.04 29.31
N GLY A 53 -8.91 -2.87 28.32
CA GLY A 53 -9.85 -3.74 27.61
C GLY A 53 -10.80 -2.98 26.69
N ARG A 54 -10.30 -1.96 26.00
CA ARG A 54 -11.05 -1.23 24.96
C ARG A 54 -10.36 -1.39 23.60
N VAL A 55 -11.16 -1.41 22.55
CA VAL A 55 -10.66 -1.15 21.20
C VAL A 55 -10.86 0.33 20.89
N ILE A 56 -9.81 0.96 20.40
CA ILE A 56 -9.82 2.34 19.90
C ILE A 56 -9.43 2.35 18.43
N SER A 57 -9.94 3.34 17.70
CA SER A 57 -9.57 3.57 16.30
C SER A 57 -9.32 5.05 16.08
N PHE A 58 -8.35 5.35 15.20
CA PHE A 58 -7.95 6.72 14.86
C PHE A 58 -7.30 6.76 13.48
N ASN A 59 -7.06 7.96 12.95
CA ASN A 59 -6.26 8.17 11.75
C ASN A 59 -4.86 8.64 12.11
N ARG A 60 -3.83 8.04 11.52
CA ARG A 60 -2.41 8.38 11.76
C ARG A 60 -2.08 9.85 11.51
N ALA A 61 -2.79 10.49 10.57
CA ALA A 61 -2.62 11.92 10.31
C ALA A 61 -3.10 12.82 11.47
N THR A 62 -4.05 12.34 12.28
CA THR A 62 -4.66 13.09 13.39
C THR A 62 -4.86 12.16 14.61
N PRO A 63 -3.79 11.58 15.19
CA PRO A 63 -3.90 10.51 16.18
C PRO A 63 -4.56 10.97 17.48
N GLY A 64 -4.56 12.28 17.78
CA GLY A 64 -5.23 12.84 18.94
C GLY A 64 -6.76 12.76 18.89
N THR A 65 -7.35 12.53 17.72
CA THR A 65 -8.80 12.40 17.54
C THR A 65 -9.17 10.95 17.28
N LEU A 66 -9.81 10.30 18.26
CA LEU A 66 -10.31 8.94 18.09
C LEU A 66 -11.56 8.95 17.19
N THR A 67 -11.60 8.03 16.23
CA THR A 67 -12.81 7.76 15.40
C THR A 67 -13.78 6.87 16.16
N SER A 68 -13.28 5.99 17.05
CA SER A 68 -14.10 5.18 17.96
C SER A 68 -13.31 4.79 19.22
N SER A 69 -14.05 4.49 20.29
CA SER A 69 -13.54 3.87 21.52
C SER A 69 -14.66 3.02 22.13
N LEU A 70 -14.47 1.69 22.17
CA LEU A 70 -15.50 0.73 22.54
C LEU A 70 -14.94 -0.29 23.54
N PRO A 71 -15.74 -0.77 24.51
CA PRO A 71 -15.32 -1.90 25.34
C PRO A 71 -15.20 -3.17 24.48
N LEU A 72 -14.22 -4.00 24.81
CA LEU A 72 -14.13 -5.34 24.21
C LEU A 72 -15.22 -6.25 24.83
N ALA A 73 -15.89 -7.02 24.00
CA ALA A 73 -16.90 -8.00 24.39
C ALA A 73 -16.53 -9.39 23.89
N GLY A 74 -16.59 -10.43 24.76
CA GLY A 74 -16.28 -11.83 24.40
C GLY A 74 -15.00 -12.38 25.04
N LEU A 75 -14.31 -11.60 25.87
CA LEU A 75 -13.25 -12.11 26.74
C LEU A 75 -13.81 -12.96 27.89
N GLN A 76 -13.07 -13.94 28.33
CA GLN A 76 -13.37 -14.72 29.54
C GLN A 76 -12.97 -13.95 30.81
N VAL A 77 -13.49 -14.37 31.95
CA VAL A 77 -13.11 -13.76 33.23
C VAL A 77 -11.61 -13.92 33.48
N GLY A 78 -10.91 -12.81 33.73
CA GLY A 78 -9.47 -12.79 33.94
C GLY A 78 -8.63 -12.90 32.66
N GLU A 79 -9.26 -12.93 31.48
CA GLU A 79 -8.59 -12.94 30.20
C GLU A 79 -8.33 -11.52 29.69
N ALA A 80 -7.15 -11.30 29.10
CA ALA A 80 -6.80 -10.06 28.43
C ALA A 80 -6.27 -10.35 27.04
N LEU A 81 -6.34 -9.41 26.11
CA LEU A 81 -5.61 -9.51 24.85
C LEU A 81 -4.12 -9.23 25.07
N VAL A 82 -3.28 -9.90 24.29
CA VAL A 82 -1.82 -9.72 24.30
C VAL A 82 -1.30 -9.10 23.00
N GLY A 83 -2.10 -9.07 21.94
CA GLY A 83 -1.79 -8.42 20.66
C GLY A 83 -2.91 -8.61 19.65
N ILE A 84 -2.88 -7.80 18.61
CA ILE A 84 -3.79 -7.84 17.47
C ILE A 84 -3.01 -7.60 16.18
N ASP A 85 -3.52 -8.19 15.09
CA ASP A 85 -3.09 -7.81 13.74
C ASP A 85 -4.14 -8.11 12.68
N VAL A 86 -4.08 -7.39 11.55
CA VAL A 86 -4.91 -7.63 10.37
C VAL A 86 -4.29 -8.75 9.54
N ARG A 87 -5.04 -9.83 9.32
CA ARG A 87 -4.58 -10.89 8.40
C ARG A 87 -4.67 -10.39 6.95
N PRO A 88 -3.55 -10.35 6.21
CA PRO A 88 -3.55 -9.86 4.83
C PRO A 88 -4.46 -10.65 3.87
N ALA A 89 -4.63 -11.95 4.13
CA ALA A 89 -5.38 -12.84 3.24
C ALA A 89 -6.89 -12.57 3.22
N ASP A 90 -7.48 -12.07 4.32
CA ASP A 90 -8.92 -11.85 4.45
C ASP A 90 -9.30 -10.45 4.96
N GLY A 91 -8.33 -9.62 5.36
CA GLY A 91 -8.54 -8.27 5.90
C GLY A 91 -9.19 -8.25 7.29
N VAL A 92 -9.28 -9.39 7.97
CA VAL A 92 -9.91 -9.50 9.29
C VAL A 92 -8.87 -9.24 10.39
N ILE A 93 -9.25 -8.49 11.42
CA ILE A 93 -8.40 -8.31 12.61
C ILE A 93 -8.49 -9.57 13.47
N TYR A 94 -7.33 -10.19 13.70
CA TYR A 94 -7.17 -11.28 14.66
C TYR A 94 -6.59 -10.76 15.95
N ALA A 95 -6.95 -11.41 17.04
CA ALA A 95 -6.48 -11.09 18.39
C ALA A 95 -6.01 -12.38 19.08
N VAL A 96 -4.95 -12.26 19.85
CA VAL A 96 -4.46 -13.33 20.73
C VAL A 96 -4.76 -12.95 22.16
N ALA A 97 -5.40 -13.85 22.89
CA ALA A 97 -5.70 -13.68 24.32
C ALA A 97 -4.63 -14.34 25.20
N SER A 98 -4.49 -13.89 26.44
CA SER A 98 -3.54 -14.39 27.43
C SER A 98 -3.71 -15.89 27.76
N THR A 99 -4.90 -16.43 27.50
CA THR A 99 -5.22 -17.88 27.64
C THR A 99 -4.78 -18.71 26.43
N GLY A 100 -4.24 -18.07 25.38
CA GLY A 100 -3.89 -18.72 24.10
C GLY A 100 -5.08 -18.86 23.14
N ARG A 101 -6.23 -18.24 23.41
CA ARG A 101 -7.34 -18.21 22.45
C ARG A 101 -6.99 -17.27 21.30
N ILE A 102 -7.34 -17.69 20.09
CA ILE A 102 -7.34 -16.86 18.89
C ILE A 102 -8.77 -16.41 18.63
N LEU A 103 -8.96 -15.10 18.47
CA LEU A 103 -10.26 -14.48 18.25
C LEU A 103 -10.18 -13.58 17.00
N THR A 104 -11.32 -13.28 16.39
CA THR A 104 -11.43 -12.15 15.46
C THR A 104 -12.08 -10.98 16.18
N LEU A 105 -11.61 -9.76 15.88
CA LEU A 105 -12.09 -8.51 16.46
C LEU A 105 -12.85 -7.69 15.41
N ASP A 106 -14.09 -7.36 15.70
CA ASP A 106 -14.82 -6.32 14.97
C ASP A 106 -14.54 -4.96 15.61
N ALA A 107 -13.73 -4.14 14.96
CA ALA A 107 -13.34 -2.82 15.45
C ALA A 107 -14.51 -1.81 15.47
N ALA A 108 -15.59 -2.04 14.71
CA ALA A 108 -16.76 -1.18 14.70
C ALA A 108 -17.71 -1.42 15.87
N THR A 109 -17.62 -2.60 16.51
CA THR A 109 -18.52 -2.99 17.61
C THR A 109 -17.77 -3.35 18.91
N GLY A 110 -16.47 -3.70 18.83
CA GLY A 110 -15.68 -4.24 19.93
C GLY A 110 -15.93 -5.73 20.19
N ALA A 111 -16.67 -6.42 19.33
CA ALA A 111 -17.00 -7.82 19.50
C ALA A 111 -15.82 -8.73 19.16
N LEU A 112 -15.56 -9.70 20.03
CA LEU A 112 -14.56 -10.75 19.86
C LEU A 112 -15.24 -12.09 19.58
N THR A 113 -14.89 -12.75 18.48
CA THR A 113 -15.44 -14.05 18.08
C THR A 113 -14.34 -15.11 18.14
N PRO A 114 -14.48 -16.18 18.93
CA PRO A 114 -13.51 -17.27 19.02
C PRO A 114 -13.29 -17.97 17.67
N ARG A 115 -12.02 -18.33 17.36
CA ARG A 115 -11.62 -19.08 16.17
C ARG A 115 -10.94 -20.39 16.51
N ALA A 116 -9.88 -20.33 17.31
CA ALA A 116 -9.08 -21.49 17.68
C ALA A 116 -8.41 -21.26 19.05
N THR A 117 -7.65 -22.24 19.52
CA THR A 117 -6.77 -22.10 20.67
C THR A 117 -5.39 -22.63 20.29
N LEU A 118 -4.34 -21.93 20.72
CA LEU A 118 -2.96 -22.32 20.49
C LEU A 118 -2.70 -23.72 21.05
N SER A 119 -2.01 -24.57 20.29
CA SER A 119 -1.55 -25.88 20.77
C SER A 119 -0.34 -25.79 21.71
N THR A 120 0.27 -24.59 21.83
CA THR A 120 1.40 -24.30 22.73
C THR A 120 1.06 -23.11 23.60
N ALA A 121 1.27 -23.23 24.91
CA ALA A 121 1.01 -22.15 25.85
C ALA A 121 1.93 -20.93 25.59
N LEU A 122 1.40 -19.74 25.81
CA LEU A 122 2.18 -18.50 25.78
C LEU A 122 3.13 -18.43 26.98
N SER A 123 4.32 -17.91 26.76
CA SER A 123 5.34 -17.65 27.77
C SER A 123 5.86 -16.23 27.63
N GLY A 124 5.64 -15.40 28.66
CA GLY A 124 6.00 -13.98 28.64
C GLY A 124 4.87 -13.11 29.19
N THR A 125 5.13 -11.82 29.21
CA THR A 125 4.19 -10.77 29.66
C THR A 125 3.90 -9.73 28.58
N HIS A 126 4.82 -9.57 27.62
CA HIS A 126 4.67 -8.69 26.46
C HIS A 126 4.93 -9.50 25.18
N PHE A 127 4.18 -9.19 24.15
CA PHE A 127 4.20 -9.97 22.93
C PHE A 127 4.13 -9.07 21.68
N GLY A 128 4.92 -9.42 20.67
CA GLY A 128 4.73 -9.01 19.29
C GLY A 128 3.81 -10.00 18.59
N VAL A 129 2.79 -9.51 17.91
CA VAL A 129 1.77 -10.32 17.22
C VAL A 129 1.56 -9.74 15.84
N ASP A 130 1.90 -10.50 14.78
CA ASP A 130 1.80 -10.02 13.41
C ASP A 130 1.70 -11.17 12.39
N PHE A 131 1.03 -10.93 11.26
CA PHE A 131 0.90 -11.92 10.20
C PHE A 131 2.05 -11.85 9.19
N ASN A 132 2.66 -13.00 8.93
CA ASN A 132 3.52 -13.16 7.75
C ASN A 132 2.64 -13.18 6.49
N PRO A 133 2.69 -12.16 5.60
CA PRO A 133 1.80 -12.05 4.45
C PRO A 133 2.10 -13.08 3.35
N VAL A 134 3.31 -13.63 3.33
CA VAL A 134 3.74 -14.62 2.32
C VAL A 134 3.35 -16.04 2.74
N ALA A 135 3.59 -16.39 4.02
CA ALA A 135 3.33 -17.73 4.54
C ALA A 135 1.90 -17.89 5.10
N ASP A 136 1.16 -16.79 5.25
CA ASP A 136 -0.16 -16.74 5.89
C ASP A 136 -0.18 -17.44 7.26
N ARG A 137 0.72 -17.01 8.13
CA ARG A 137 0.87 -17.52 9.50
C ARG A 137 1.00 -16.37 10.48
N LEU A 138 0.30 -16.47 11.61
CA LEU A 138 0.45 -15.52 12.70
C LEU A 138 1.76 -15.81 13.44
N ARG A 139 2.60 -14.79 13.59
CA ARG A 139 3.80 -14.81 14.41
C ARG A 139 3.45 -14.28 15.80
N VAL A 140 3.95 -14.96 16.82
CA VAL A 140 3.94 -14.46 18.19
C VAL A 140 5.34 -14.57 18.76
N VAL A 141 5.92 -13.41 19.13
CA VAL A 141 7.24 -13.32 19.78
C VAL A 141 7.05 -12.72 21.16
N SER A 142 7.75 -13.19 22.18
CA SER A 142 7.60 -12.68 23.54
C SER A 142 8.86 -12.05 24.12
N ASP A 143 8.67 -11.31 25.21
CA ASP A 143 9.74 -10.73 26.03
C ASP A 143 10.65 -11.76 26.71
N THR A 144 10.22 -13.02 26.81
CA THR A 144 11.03 -14.15 27.29
C THR A 144 11.76 -14.90 26.18
N GLY A 145 11.61 -14.45 24.91
CA GLY A 145 12.27 -15.05 23.76
C GLY A 145 11.50 -16.19 23.11
N GLN A 146 10.24 -16.45 23.50
CA GLN A 146 9.40 -17.42 22.79
C GLN A 146 9.12 -16.90 21.37
N ASN A 147 9.15 -17.81 20.37
CA ASN A 147 8.96 -17.49 18.96
C ASN A 147 8.04 -18.56 18.32
N LEU A 148 6.82 -18.18 17.99
CA LEU A 148 5.77 -19.08 17.55
C LEU A 148 5.26 -18.73 16.14
N ARG A 149 4.96 -19.75 15.33
CA ARG A 149 4.17 -19.63 14.08
C ARG A 149 2.87 -20.42 14.21
N ILE A 150 1.77 -19.77 13.88
CA ILE A 150 0.43 -20.25 14.22
C ILE A 150 -0.44 -20.28 12.97
N ASP A 151 -1.15 -21.37 12.77
CA ASP A 151 -2.28 -21.47 11.86
C ASP A 151 -3.54 -21.00 12.61
N VAL A 152 -4.06 -19.85 12.26
CA VAL A 152 -5.19 -19.23 12.98
C VAL A 152 -6.53 -19.93 12.76
N THR A 153 -6.61 -20.85 11.79
CA THR A 153 -7.82 -21.64 11.51
C THR A 153 -7.93 -22.83 12.46
N THR A 154 -6.78 -23.44 12.80
CA THR A 154 -6.73 -24.68 13.59
C THR A 154 -6.13 -24.48 14.98
N GLY A 155 -5.37 -23.42 15.22
CA GLY A 155 -4.57 -23.19 16.42
C GLY A 155 -3.25 -23.99 16.44
N ALA A 156 -2.96 -24.74 15.38
CA ALA A 156 -1.72 -25.49 15.27
C ALA A 156 -0.51 -24.53 15.34
N THR A 157 0.37 -24.78 16.32
CA THR A 157 1.48 -23.90 16.66
C THR A 157 2.81 -24.63 16.46
N VAL A 158 3.71 -24.01 15.70
CA VAL A 158 5.10 -24.45 15.57
C VAL A 158 5.95 -23.55 16.47
N VAL A 159 6.75 -24.17 17.34
CA VAL A 159 7.76 -23.47 18.14
C VAL A 159 9.02 -23.37 17.31
N ASP A 160 9.40 -22.15 16.96
CA ASP A 160 10.61 -21.82 16.21
C ASP A 160 11.81 -21.60 17.15
N GLY A 161 12.99 -21.32 16.59
CA GLY A 161 14.18 -20.98 17.37
C GLY A 161 13.92 -19.76 18.28
N ALA A 162 14.32 -19.89 19.55
CA ALA A 162 14.17 -18.79 20.50
C ALA A 162 14.92 -17.53 20.05
N ILE A 163 14.43 -16.36 20.46
CA ILE A 163 15.07 -15.08 20.15
C ILE A 163 16.52 -15.08 20.64
N ASN A 164 17.44 -14.72 19.76
CA ASN A 164 18.88 -14.76 19.97
C ASN A 164 19.58 -13.65 19.15
N GLY A 165 20.92 -13.59 19.23
CA GLY A 165 21.74 -12.63 18.46
C GLY A 165 21.91 -11.26 19.13
N ALA A 166 21.01 -10.87 20.03
CA ALA A 166 21.11 -9.69 20.85
C ALA A 166 20.40 -9.91 22.20
N PRO A 167 20.84 -9.25 23.29
CA PRO A 167 20.11 -9.27 24.56
C PRO A 167 18.88 -8.37 24.41
N ALA A 168 17.77 -8.93 23.96
CA ALA A 168 16.56 -8.20 23.70
C ALA A 168 15.34 -8.83 24.38
N SER A 169 14.47 -7.97 24.89
CA SER A 169 13.15 -8.30 25.40
C SER A 169 12.14 -7.73 24.40
N ILE A 170 11.59 -8.58 23.53
CA ILE A 170 10.72 -8.15 22.45
C ILE A 170 9.33 -7.84 22.99
N THR A 171 8.80 -6.69 22.63
CA THR A 171 7.51 -6.19 23.11
C THR A 171 6.49 -5.94 21.99
N ALA A 172 6.95 -5.85 20.73
CA ALA A 172 6.10 -5.80 19.55
C ALA A 172 6.88 -6.30 18.32
N SER A 173 6.17 -6.78 17.31
CA SER A 173 6.76 -7.28 16.06
C SER A 173 5.88 -6.88 14.90
N ALA A 174 6.47 -6.68 13.70
CA ALA A 174 5.72 -6.40 12.49
C ALA A 174 6.45 -6.90 11.23
N TYR A 175 5.68 -7.41 10.27
CA TYR A 175 6.16 -7.79 8.94
C TYR A 175 6.00 -6.64 7.93
N THR A 176 6.94 -6.51 7.02
CA THR A 176 6.79 -5.65 5.83
C THR A 176 5.84 -6.25 4.81
N ASN A 177 5.37 -5.44 3.86
CA ASN A 177 4.52 -5.88 2.75
C ASN A 177 3.26 -6.65 3.22
N SER A 178 2.62 -6.16 4.30
CA SER A 178 1.45 -6.81 4.93
C SER A 178 0.18 -6.65 4.08
N PHE A 179 0.18 -7.25 2.87
CA PHE A 179 -0.96 -7.27 1.95
C PHE A 179 -1.12 -8.62 1.25
N ALA A 180 -2.33 -8.91 0.78
CA ALA A 180 -2.64 -10.17 0.10
C ALA A 180 -1.85 -10.31 -1.21
N GLY A 181 -1.15 -11.44 -1.38
CA GLY A 181 -0.35 -11.73 -2.57
C GLY A 181 1.08 -11.18 -2.51
N ALA A 182 1.55 -10.68 -1.37
CA ALA A 182 2.95 -10.33 -1.17
C ALA A 182 3.88 -11.51 -1.51
N THR A 183 4.97 -11.23 -2.22
CA THR A 183 5.94 -12.25 -2.64
C THR A 183 7.21 -12.26 -1.80
N SER A 184 7.40 -11.22 -0.96
CA SER A 184 8.52 -11.08 -0.03
C SER A 184 8.09 -10.35 1.22
N THR A 185 8.76 -10.61 2.34
CA THR A 185 8.54 -9.91 3.61
C THR A 185 9.76 -10.01 4.51
N GLN A 186 9.91 -9.06 5.42
CA GLN A 186 10.91 -9.05 6.49
C GLN A 186 10.21 -8.84 7.83
N LEU A 187 10.71 -9.47 8.88
CA LEU A 187 10.18 -9.31 10.24
C LEU A 187 11.05 -8.35 11.04
N TYR A 188 10.42 -7.39 11.66
CA TYR A 188 11.07 -6.45 12.56
C TYR A 188 10.52 -6.56 13.98
N ASP A 189 11.41 -6.57 14.97
CA ASP A 189 11.09 -6.71 16.39
C ASP A 189 11.48 -5.46 17.18
N LEU A 190 10.54 -4.93 17.92
CA LEU A 190 10.75 -3.81 18.83
C LEU A 190 11.13 -4.34 20.22
N SER A 191 12.32 -3.96 20.69
CA SER A 191 12.79 -4.29 22.03
C SER A 191 12.40 -3.24 23.06
N ALA A 192 12.11 -3.67 24.28
CA ALA A 192 11.92 -2.79 25.45
C ALA A 192 13.10 -1.84 25.72
N THR A 193 14.28 -2.13 25.16
CA THR A 193 15.48 -1.28 25.28
C THR A 193 15.48 -0.09 24.31
N GLY A 194 14.44 0.08 23.48
CA GLY A 194 14.36 1.18 22.52
C GLY A 194 15.13 0.92 21.22
N THR A 195 15.29 -0.35 20.85
CA THR A 195 15.96 -0.75 19.61
C THR A 195 15.02 -1.59 18.77
N LEU A 196 14.93 -1.27 17.49
CA LEU A 196 14.29 -2.13 16.48
C LEU A 196 15.34 -3.05 15.87
N TYR A 197 15.00 -4.32 15.71
CA TYR A 197 15.85 -5.34 15.09
C TYR A 197 15.17 -5.95 13.88
N LEU A 198 15.94 -6.32 12.87
CA LEU A 198 15.52 -7.27 11.84
C LEU A 198 15.67 -8.68 12.41
N GLN A 199 14.61 -9.49 12.41
CA GLN A 199 14.69 -10.92 12.75
C GLN A 199 14.90 -11.72 11.46
N ASP A 200 16.14 -12.15 11.21
CA ASP A 200 16.53 -12.85 9.99
C ASP A 200 17.58 -13.96 10.25
N PRO A 201 17.30 -15.23 9.91
CA PRO A 201 16.01 -15.77 9.47
C PRO A 201 14.95 -15.75 10.59
N PRO A 202 13.66 -15.41 10.29
CA PRO A 202 12.62 -15.30 11.32
C PRO A 202 12.41 -16.58 12.14
N ASN A 203 12.54 -17.75 11.49
CA ASN A 203 12.33 -19.05 12.15
C ASN A 203 13.52 -19.47 13.04
N ASN A 204 14.67 -18.82 12.92
CA ASN A 204 15.81 -19.05 13.81
C ASN A 204 15.81 -18.11 15.01
N GLY A 205 14.96 -17.08 15.01
CA GLY A 205 14.89 -16.07 16.06
C GLY A 205 16.10 -15.15 16.14
N THR A 206 16.89 -15.05 15.06
CA THR A 206 18.15 -14.29 15.07
C THR A 206 17.92 -12.82 14.82
N LEU A 207 18.28 -11.98 15.79
CA LEU A 207 18.20 -10.52 15.70
C LEU A 207 19.44 -9.94 15.05
N ALA A 208 19.25 -9.05 14.09
CA ALA A 208 20.28 -8.38 13.31
C ALA A 208 19.93 -6.88 13.10
N ASN A 209 20.85 -6.13 12.52
CA ASN A 209 20.66 -4.75 12.05
C ASN A 209 19.98 -3.83 13.07
N PRO A 210 20.54 -3.60 14.26
CA PRO A 210 19.94 -2.78 15.30
C PRO A 210 19.74 -1.32 14.83
N VAL A 211 18.53 -0.82 15.03
CA VAL A 211 18.14 0.58 14.76
C VAL A 211 17.69 1.22 16.07
N PRO A 212 18.48 2.13 16.66
CA PRO A 212 18.11 2.81 17.89
C PRO A 212 16.96 3.80 17.62
N LEU A 213 15.89 3.72 18.40
CA LEU A 213 14.76 4.64 18.27
C LEU A 213 15.04 6.01 18.88
N ASN A 214 16.00 6.11 19.80
CA ASN A 214 16.36 7.34 20.54
C ASN A 214 15.20 7.93 21.34
N VAL A 215 14.25 7.06 21.77
CA VAL A 215 13.11 7.39 22.60
C VAL A 215 13.03 6.37 23.73
N ALA A 216 12.96 6.83 24.96
CA ALA A 216 12.70 5.98 26.13
C ALA A 216 11.19 5.82 26.31
N PHE A 217 10.71 4.59 26.39
CA PHE A 217 9.28 4.26 26.49
C PHE A 217 9.02 3.08 27.43
N ALA A 218 7.78 2.94 27.84
CA ALA A 218 7.31 1.80 28.65
C ALA A 218 7.11 0.55 27.76
N THR A 219 7.06 -0.63 28.40
CA THR A 219 6.88 -1.92 27.70
C THR A 219 5.51 -2.10 27.07
N GLN A 220 4.50 -1.35 27.53
CA GLN A 220 3.18 -1.26 26.89
C GLN A 220 3.30 -0.42 25.62
N ASN A 221 3.22 -1.07 24.49
CA ASN A 221 3.37 -0.46 23.18
C ASN A 221 2.62 -1.25 22.10
N GLY A 222 2.67 -0.76 20.87
CA GLY A 222 2.23 -1.44 19.67
C GLY A 222 3.11 -0.99 18.53
N PHE A 223 3.36 -1.88 17.56
CA PHE A 223 4.16 -1.59 16.40
C PHE A 223 3.56 -2.30 15.19
N ASP A 224 3.46 -1.59 14.08
CA ASP A 224 3.06 -2.15 12.81
C ASP A 224 3.70 -1.36 11.66
N ILE A 225 3.74 -1.97 10.46
CA ILE A 225 4.39 -1.42 9.28
C ILE A 225 3.34 -1.18 8.19
N ASP A 226 3.26 0.06 7.70
CA ASP A 226 2.32 0.42 6.63
C ASP A 226 2.60 -0.45 5.39
N PRO A 227 1.62 -1.25 4.94
CA PRO A 227 1.83 -2.21 3.85
C PRO A 227 2.15 -1.55 2.51
N ARG A 228 1.84 -0.27 2.31
CA ARG A 228 2.09 0.46 1.06
C ARG A 228 3.46 1.11 1.00
N THR A 229 3.90 1.67 2.13
CA THR A 229 5.11 2.50 2.18
C THR A 229 6.26 1.83 2.90
N ASN A 230 5.99 0.74 3.63
CA ASN A 230 6.90 0.11 4.60
C ASN A 230 7.50 1.11 5.60
N VAL A 231 6.74 2.14 5.94
CA VAL A 231 7.05 3.01 7.08
C VAL A 231 6.53 2.33 8.35
N GLY A 232 7.41 2.14 9.33
CA GLY A 232 7.02 1.64 10.64
C GLY A 232 6.27 2.70 11.44
N TYR A 233 5.23 2.29 12.17
CA TYR A 233 4.52 3.12 13.13
C TYR A 233 4.52 2.42 14.49
N ALA A 234 4.94 3.15 15.51
CA ALA A 234 4.93 2.64 16.89
C ALA A 234 4.10 3.54 17.79
N ALA A 235 3.22 2.92 18.54
CA ALA A 235 2.52 3.55 19.65
C ALA A 235 3.32 3.30 20.92
N LEU A 236 4.02 4.31 21.43
CA LEU A 236 4.97 4.21 22.53
C LEU A 236 4.44 4.95 23.78
N GLY A 237 4.50 4.29 24.93
CA GLY A 237 4.17 4.89 26.23
C GLY A 237 5.32 5.78 26.72
N VAL A 238 5.24 7.09 26.50
CA VAL A 238 6.26 8.06 26.89
C VAL A 238 5.70 9.02 27.93
N GLY A 239 6.35 9.12 29.09
CA GLY A 239 5.90 10.00 30.17
C GLY A 239 4.49 9.66 30.69
N GLY A 240 4.08 8.40 30.63
CA GLY A 240 2.77 7.92 31.11
C GLY A 240 1.61 8.11 30.14
N VAL A 241 1.87 8.56 28.91
CA VAL A 241 0.86 8.71 27.84
C VAL A 241 1.34 8.02 26.56
N THR A 242 0.42 7.43 25.81
CA THR A 242 0.76 6.81 24.53
C THR A 242 0.82 7.85 23.41
N GLN A 243 1.90 7.79 22.64
CA GLN A 243 2.18 8.67 21.52
C GLN A 243 2.50 7.83 20.29
N LEU A 244 2.07 8.28 19.12
CA LEU A 244 2.39 7.67 17.83
C LEU A 244 3.70 8.23 17.29
N TYR A 245 4.56 7.34 16.83
CA TYR A 245 5.83 7.66 16.17
C TYR A 245 5.91 6.99 14.82
N THR A 246 6.57 7.61 13.85
CA THR A 246 7.13 6.90 12.69
C THR A 246 8.49 6.31 13.08
N VAL A 247 8.75 5.09 12.61
CA VAL A 247 9.94 4.31 12.94
C VAL A 247 10.67 3.92 11.65
N PRO A 248 11.95 4.31 11.49
CA PRO A 248 12.74 3.87 10.35
C PRO A 248 13.08 2.38 10.48
N LEU A 249 12.99 1.62 9.38
CA LEU A 249 13.36 0.21 9.34
C LEU A 249 14.87 -0.01 9.13
N GLY A 250 15.64 1.06 9.05
CA GLY A 250 17.09 1.03 8.89
C GLY A 250 17.75 2.38 9.17
N GLY A 251 19.08 2.40 9.25
CA GLY A 251 19.85 3.60 9.50
C GLY A 251 19.89 4.02 10.97
N THR A 252 20.15 5.31 11.24
CA THR A 252 20.38 5.86 12.60
C THR A 252 19.46 7.03 12.94
N ALA A 253 18.43 7.29 12.13
CA ALA A 253 17.62 8.50 12.22
C ALA A 253 16.75 8.60 13.49
N GLY A 254 16.49 7.48 14.18
CA GLY A 254 15.60 7.43 15.33
C GLY A 254 14.11 7.56 14.96
N ALA A 255 13.23 7.33 15.96
CA ALA A 255 11.80 7.49 15.78
C ALA A 255 11.41 8.99 15.80
N ARG A 256 10.36 9.33 15.03
CA ARG A 256 9.85 10.71 14.95
C ARG A 256 8.42 10.77 15.47
N LEU A 257 8.16 11.68 16.40
CA LEU A 257 6.83 11.90 16.96
C LEU A 257 5.86 12.38 15.87
N VAL A 258 4.72 11.70 15.79
CA VAL A 258 3.55 12.12 14.99
C VAL A 258 2.58 12.90 15.87
N GLY A 259 2.21 12.33 17.05
CA GLY A 259 1.32 12.98 17.99
C GLY A 259 0.86 12.05 19.10
N ARG A 260 0.16 12.61 20.10
CA ARG A 260 -0.49 11.83 21.15
C ARG A 260 -1.68 11.06 20.58
N ILE A 261 -1.89 9.82 21.02
CA ILE A 261 -3.05 9.01 20.65
C ILE A 261 -4.18 9.27 21.66
N GLY A 262 -5.31 9.81 21.17
CA GLY A 262 -6.50 10.05 21.99
C GLY A 262 -6.22 10.68 23.35
N GLY A 263 -6.75 10.08 24.41
CA GLY A 263 -6.48 10.44 25.81
C GLY A 263 -5.09 10.02 26.32
N GLY A 264 -4.33 9.22 25.55
CA GLY A 264 -3.01 8.69 25.92
C GLY A 264 -3.09 7.39 26.69
N GLU A 265 -4.16 6.61 26.53
CA GLU A 265 -4.35 5.30 27.15
C GLU A 265 -3.20 4.34 26.77
N LEU A 266 -2.73 3.53 27.70
CA LEU A 266 -1.69 2.53 27.45
C LEU A 266 -2.24 1.40 26.59
N LEU A 267 -1.45 0.98 25.58
CA LEU A 267 -1.83 -0.03 24.61
C LEU A 267 -1.11 -1.35 24.86
N VAL A 268 -1.75 -2.43 24.45
CA VAL A 268 -1.18 -3.79 24.40
C VAL A 268 -0.90 -4.27 22.98
N GLY A 269 -1.39 -3.55 21.97
CA GLY A 269 -1.17 -3.85 20.57
C GLY A 269 -1.83 -2.82 19.66
N MET A 270 -1.32 -2.71 18.45
CA MET A 270 -1.82 -1.82 17.41
C MET A 270 -1.64 -2.50 16.06
N THR A 271 -2.61 -2.32 15.17
CA THR A 271 -2.50 -2.74 13.76
C THR A 271 -2.98 -1.62 12.84
N LEU A 272 -2.35 -1.53 11.69
CA LEU A 272 -2.77 -0.63 10.62
C LEU A 272 -3.83 -1.33 9.78
N VAL A 273 -4.99 -0.69 9.67
CA VAL A 273 -6.05 -1.21 8.79
C VAL A 273 -5.65 -0.86 7.36
N PRO A 274 -5.34 -1.86 6.52
CA PRO A 274 -4.96 -1.55 5.14
C PRO A 274 -6.16 -0.90 4.44
N PRO A 275 -5.91 0.04 3.52
CA PRO A 275 -6.92 0.43 2.56
C PRO A 275 -7.33 -0.80 1.75
N ALA A 276 -8.38 -0.67 0.94
CA ALA A 276 -8.84 -1.76 0.07
C ALA A 276 -7.66 -2.49 -0.59
N ALA A 277 -7.74 -3.82 -0.68
CA ALA A 277 -6.69 -4.67 -1.25
C ALA A 277 -6.20 -4.13 -2.61
N PRO A 278 -4.91 -4.32 -2.97
CA PRO A 278 -4.37 -3.87 -4.24
C PRO A 278 -5.25 -4.31 -5.41
N ARG A 279 -5.51 -3.41 -6.34
CA ARG A 279 -6.20 -3.72 -7.60
C ARG A 279 -5.29 -3.41 -8.78
N ALA A 280 -5.17 -4.37 -9.67
CA ALA A 280 -4.53 -4.17 -10.96
C ALA A 280 -5.57 -3.73 -11.99
N TYR A 281 -5.22 -2.78 -12.81
CA TYR A 281 -6.02 -2.27 -13.92
C TYR A 281 -5.30 -2.56 -15.23
N VAL A 282 -5.96 -3.22 -16.16
CA VAL A 282 -5.44 -3.43 -17.50
C VAL A 282 -6.10 -2.47 -18.47
N LEU A 283 -5.27 -1.81 -19.26
CA LEU A 283 -5.66 -1.13 -20.47
C LEU A 283 -5.59 -2.12 -21.64
N ASP A 284 -6.65 -2.25 -22.40
CA ASP A 284 -6.65 -3.08 -23.61
C ASP A 284 -6.33 -2.27 -24.89
N GLU A 285 -6.06 -3.00 -25.99
CA GLU A 285 -5.76 -2.41 -27.30
C GLU A 285 -6.94 -1.59 -27.89
N SER A 286 -8.13 -1.73 -27.31
CA SER A 286 -9.34 -0.98 -27.70
C SER A 286 -9.60 0.23 -26.81
N SER A 287 -8.62 0.65 -26.01
CA SER A 287 -8.74 1.74 -25.04
C SER A 287 -9.88 1.53 -24.03
N ARG A 288 -9.99 0.32 -23.49
CA ARG A 288 -10.90 -0.01 -22.39
C ARG A 288 -10.08 -0.37 -21.16
N LEU A 289 -10.65 -0.06 -20.00
CA LEU A 289 -10.11 -0.43 -18.69
C LEU A 289 -10.92 -1.57 -18.08
N ALA A 290 -10.22 -2.51 -17.46
CA ALA A 290 -10.81 -3.50 -16.57
C ALA A 290 -9.90 -3.71 -15.37
N SER A 291 -10.48 -4.03 -14.22
CA SER A 291 -9.71 -4.27 -12.99
C SER A 291 -9.85 -5.68 -12.49
N PHE A 292 -8.87 -6.14 -11.72
CA PHE A 292 -8.87 -7.44 -11.06
C PHE A 292 -8.07 -7.40 -9.75
N ALA A 293 -8.36 -8.35 -8.86
CA ALA A 293 -7.49 -8.59 -7.71
C ALA A 293 -6.27 -9.43 -8.17
N PRO A 294 -5.02 -9.08 -7.80
CA PRO A 294 -3.84 -9.85 -8.20
C PRO A 294 -3.88 -11.34 -7.87
N ALA A 295 -4.62 -11.71 -6.82
CA ALA A 295 -4.82 -13.11 -6.44
C ALA A 295 -5.77 -13.89 -7.38
N THR A 296 -6.63 -13.20 -8.13
CA THR A 296 -7.63 -13.80 -9.03
C THR A 296 -7.67 -13.10 -10.40
N PRO A 297 -6.56 -13.08 -11.14
CA PRO A 297 -6.46 -12.31 -12.40
C PRO A 297 -7.39 -12.81 -13.50
N ASN A 298 -7.85 -14.06 -13.41
CA ASN A 298 -8.83 -14.63 -14.34
C ASN A 298 -10.25 -14.07 -14.20
N THR A 299 -10.51 -13.25 -13.19
CA THR A 299 -11.80 -12.60 -12.94
C THR A 299 -11.67 -11.09 -13.08
N LEU A 300 -12.06 -10.55 -14.23
CA LEU A 300 -12.07 -9.11 -14.49
C LEU A 300 -13.39 -8.47 -14.09
N SER A 301 -13.33 -7.17 -13.74
CA SER A 301 -14.52 -6.31 -13.79
C SER A 301 -15.04 -6.20 -15.21
N THR A 302 -16.28 -5.74 -15.38
CA THR A 302 -16.80 -5.39 -16.72
C THR A 302 -15.90 -4.31 -17.33
N PRO A 303 -15.34 -4.54 -18.54
CA PRO A 303 -14.50 -3.55 -19.19
C PRO A 303 -15.26 -2.27 -19.52
N VAL A 304 -14.72 -1.12 -19.14
CA VAL A 304 -15.29 0.20 -19.42
C VAL A 304 -14.51 0.90 -20.52
N ALA A 305 -15.20 1.48 -21.50
CA ALA A 305 -14.56 2.28 -22.54
C ALA A 305 -14.13 3.64 -21.97
N ILE A 306 -12.94 4.10 -22.36
CA ILE A 306 -12.46 5.43 -21.99
C ILE A 306 -13.21 6.45 -22.83
N ALA A 307 -13.99 7.31 -22.14
CA ALA A 307 -14.76 8.37 -22.76
C ALA A 307 -13.89 9.60 -23.07
N GLY A 308 -14.35 10.50 -23.95
CA GLY A 308 -13.69 11.77 -24.24
C GLY A 308 -12.45 11.69 -25.13
N LEU A 309 -12.21 10.54 -25.75
CA LEU A 309 -11.20 10.40 -26.81
C LEU A 309 -11.66 11.10 -28.10
N LEU A 310 -10.72 11.66 -28.85
CA LEU A 310 -10.94 12.22 -30.17
C LEU A 310 -11.17 11.10 -31.21
N PRO A 311 -11.73 11.40 -32.38
CA PRO A 311 -11.83 10.40 -33.45
C PRO A 311 -10.47 9.79 -33.79
N ASN A 312 -10.38 8.46 -33.82
CA ASN A 312 -9.15 7.66 -34.03
C ASN A 312 -8.06 7.82 -32.96
N GLU A 313 -8.34 8.50 -31.85
CA GLU A 313 -7.43 8.57 -30.72
C GLU A 313 -7.49 7.27 -29.90
N THR A 314 -6.31 6.78 -29.49
CA THR A 314 -6.18 5.61 -28.63
C THR A 314 -5.36 5.96 -27.41
N VAL A 315 -5.58 5.24 -26.32
CA VAL A 315 -4.73 5.36 -25.11
C VAL A 315 -3.50 4.49 -25.30
N LEU A 316 -2.32 5.06 -25.08
CA LEU A 316 -1.02 4.41 -25.27
C LEU A 316 -0.51 3.74 -24.00
N GLY A 317 -0.81 4.33 -22.83
CA GLY A 317 -0.44 3.80 -21.54
C GLY A 317 -1.14 4.55 -20.41
N VAL A 318 -1.15 3.95 -19.22
CA VAL A 318 -1.81 4.46 -18.01
C VAL A 318 -0.94 4.19 -16.79
N ASP A 319 -0.93 5.12 -15.83
CA ASP A 319 -0.35 4.88 -14.53
C ASP A 319 -0.99 5.74 -13.43
N PHE A 320 -0.94 5.25 -12.17
CA PHE A 320 -1.38 6.01 -11.00
C PHE A 320 -0.29 6.96 -10.53
N ARG A 321 -0.54 8.29 -10.60
CA ARG A 321 0.39 9.30 -10.09
C ARG A 321 0.51 9.18 -8.57
N PRO A 322 1.69 8.85 -8.01
CA PRO A 322 1.88 8.67 -6.58
C PRO A 322 1.50 9.90 -5.74
N ALA A 323 1.75 11.10 -6.26
CA ALA A 323 1.51 12.35 -5.55
C ALA A 323 0.02 12.62 -5.23
N ASN A 324 -0.94 12.07 -6.01
CA ASN A 324 -2.36 12.33 -5.83
C ASN A 324 -3.28 11.11 -5.97
N GLY A 325 -2.74 9.92 -6.27
CA GLY A 325 -3.49 8.67 -6.42
C GLY A 325 -4.46 8.62 -7.59
N ARG A 326 -4.40 9.57 -8.55
CA ARG A 326 -5.26 9.58 -9.75
C ARG A 326 -4.62 8.77 -10.86
N LEU A 327 -5.46 8.08 -11.64
CA LEU A 327 -5.03 7.40 -12.85
C LEU A 327 -4.87 8.43 -13.98
N TYR A 328 -3.69 8.44 -14.58
CA TYR A 328 -3.38 9.26 -15.76
C TYR A 328 -3.28 8.38 -17.00
N ALA A 329 -3.57 8.95 -18.15
CA ALA A 329 -3.46 8.31 -19.45
C ALA A 329 -2.72 9.21 -20.43
N LEU A 330 -1.83 8.61 -21.21
CA LEU A 330 -1.23 9.22 -22.40
C LEU A 330 -1.96 8.71 -23.64
N THR A 331 -2.31 9.60 -24.56
CA THR A 331 -3.01 9.24 -25.79
C THR A 331 -2.14 9.38 -27.03
N SER A 332 -2.56 8.74 -28.15
CA SER A 332 -1.90 8.85 -29.46
C SER A 332 -1.96 10.26 -30.06
N ALA A 333 -2.84 11.13 -29.57
CA ALA A 333 -2.88 12.56 -29.89
C ALA A 333 -1.98 13.40 -28.99
N ALA A 334 -1.06 12.78 -28.23
CA ALA A 334 -0.16 13.41 -27.27
C ALA A 334 -0.91 14.22 -26.17
N ARG A 335 -2.11 13.78 -25.79
CA ARG A 335 -2.90 14.36 -24.71
C ARG A 335 -2.68 13.56 -23.42
N LEU A 336 -2.68 14.28 -22.31
CA LEU A 336 -2.74 13.72 -20.97
C LEU A 336 -4.17 13.87 -20.43
N LEU A 337 -4.72 12.78 -19.95
CA LEU A 337 -6.05 12.73 -19.35
C LEU A 337 -5.92 12.19 -17.93
N THR A 338 -6.77 12.62 -17.00
CA THR A 338 -7.06 11.81 -15.80
C THR A 338 -8.29 10.97 -16.06
N LEU A 339 -8.30 9.76 -15.50
CA LEU A 339 -9.37 8.78 -15.70
C LEU A 339 -10.02 8.43 -14.35
N ASP A 340 -11.32 8.28 -14.36
CA ASP A 340 -12.01 7.49 -13.35
C ASP A 340 -11.87 6.01 -13.76
N PRO A 341 -11.13 5.19 -13.01
CA PRO A 341 -10.79 3.84 -13.45
C PRO A 341 -11.98 2.85 -13.42
N ASP A 342 -13.07 3.19 -12.71
CA ASP A 342 -14.24 2.35 -12.57
C ASP A 342 -15.34 2.67 -13.60
N THR A 343 -15.37 3.92 -14.10
CA THR A 343 -16.38 4.39 -15.06
C THR A 343 -15.83 4.70 -16.45
N GLY A 344 -14.51 4.86 -16.59
CA GLY A 344 -13.85 5.26 -17.84
C GLY A 344 -14.03 6.74 -18.20
N VAL A 345 -14.64 7.55 -17.32
CA VAL A 345 -14.77 8.99 -17.55
C VAL A 345 -13.41 9.65 -17.54
N SER A 346 -13.09 10.43 -18.57
CA SER A 346 -11.83 11.15 -18.67
C SER A 346 -11.99 12.65 -18.48
N THR A 347 -10.94 13.28 -17.95
CA THR A 347 -10.81 14.73 -17.87
C THR A 347 -9.47 15.13 -18.51
N PRO A 348 -9.47 15.99 -19.56
CA PRO A 348 -8.24 16.50 -20.14
C PRO A 348 -7.42 17.30 -19.12
N VAL A 349 -6.10 17.08 -19.10
CA VAL A 349 -5.16 17.80 -18.23
C VAL A 349 -4.26 18.71 -19.04
N ALA A 350 -3.53 18.16 -20.02
CA ALA A 350 -2.57 18.90 -20.84
C ALA A 350 -2.38 18.22 -22.20
N THR A 351 -1.70 18.91 -23.09
CA THR A 351 -1.15 18.33 -24.33
C THR A 351 0.36 18.47 -24.29
N LEU A 352 1.08 17.46 -24.74
CA LEU A 352 2.53 17.45 -24.74
C LEU A 352 3.08 18.56 -25.65
N ALA A 353 4.02 19.31 -25.15
CA ALA A 353 4.74 20.35 -25.86
C ALA A 353 6.21 20.34 -25.42
N ALA A 354 7.12 20.80 -26.28
CA ALA A 354 8.53 20.90 -25.91
C ALA A 354 8.70 21.74 -24.64
N ASP A 355 9.51 21.26 -23.70
CA ASP A 355 9.93 22.06 -22.54
C ASP A 355 10.84 23.19 -23.07
N ALA A 356 10.50 24.44 -22.75
CA ALA A 356 11.26 25.61 -23.20
C ALA A 356 12.71 25.64 -22.70
N THR A 357 13.03 24.87 -21.68
CA THR A 357 14.40 24.74 -21.14
C THR A 357 15.22 23.65 -21.84
N ASP A 358 14.56 22.75 -22.59
CA ASP A 358 15.24 21.73 -23.40
C ASP A 358 15.59 22.29 -24.77
N THR A 359 16.78 22.87 -24.86
CA THR A 359 17.28 23.49 -26.10
C THR A 359 18.14 22.55 -26.94
N THR A 360 18.48 21.36 -26.43
CA THR A 360 19.40 20.41 -27.08
C THR A 360 18.68 19.44 -27.99
N LEU A 361 17.55 18.88 -27.55
CA LEU A 361 16.72 17.95 -28.32
C LEU A 361 15.23 18.16 -27.98
N PRO A 362 14.65 19.30 -28.39
CA PRO A 362 13.26 19.62 -28.07
C PRO A 362 12.29 18.51 -28.54
N TYR A 363 11.28 18.23 -27.73
CA TYR A 363 10.24 17.28 -28.08
C TYR A 363 9.55 17.65 -29.40
N ALA A 364 9.48 16.70 -30.34
CA ALA A 364 8.92 16.89 -31.67
C ALA A 364 7.72 15.96 -31.98
N GLY A 365 7.25 15.21 -30.98
CA GLY A 365 6.15 14.26 -31.14
C GLY A 365 6.48 12.89 -30.54
N LEU A 366 5.46 12.04 -30.39
CA LEU A 366 5.62 10.65 -29.95
C LEU A 366 6.19 9.79 -31.09
N ALA A 367 7.17 8.94 -30.77
CA ALA A 367 7.84 8.04 -31.72
C ALA A 367 7.84 6.61 -31.19
N GLY A 368 7.09 5.74 -31.85
CA GLY A 368 6.96 4.33 -31.49
C GLY A 368 5.55 3.80 -31.73
N THR A 369 5.39 2.52 -31.50
CA THR A 369 4.10 1.81 -31.54
C THR A 369 3.71 1.22 -30.20
N ARG A 370 4.71 1.02 -29.33
CA ARG A 370 4.59 0.59 -27.93
C ARG A 370 5.27 1.60 -27.05
N PHE A 371 4.68 1.83 -25.88
CA PHE A 371 5.16 2.80 -24.93
C PHE A 371 5.11 2.22 -23.52
N ALA A 372 6.21 2.34 -22.79
CA ALA A 372 6.21 2.25 -21.34
C ALA A 372 5.80 3.61 -20.79
N VAL A 373 4.84 3.64 -19.87
CA VAL A 373 4.28 4.86 -19.28
C VAL A 373 4.18 4.68 -17.77
N ASP A 374 5.00 5.43 -17.01
CA ASP A 374 5.06 5.24 -15.56
C ASP A 374 5.52 6.52 -14.84
N PHE A 375 5.06 6.75 -13.62
CA PHE A 375 5.43 7.91 -12.83
C PHE A 375 6.70 7.69 -12.02
N ASN A 376 7.67 8.59 -12.16
CA ASN A 376 8.77 8.72 -11.21
C ASN A 376 8.22 9.33 -9.90
N PRO A 377 8.15 8.58 -8.77
CA PRO A 377 7.54 9.03 -7.53
C PRO A 377 8.36 10.12 -6.81
N VAL A 378 9.66 10.22 -7.11
CA VAL A 378 10.56 11.21 -6.49
C VAL A 378 10.51 12.55 -7.23
N ALA A 379 10.59 12.50 -8.55
CA ALA A 379 10.59 13.71 -9.39
C ALA A 379 9.20 14.21 -9.74
N ASP A 380 8.17 13.39 -9.50
CA ASP A 380 6.78 13.63 -9.92
C ASP A 380 6.68 13.98 -11.41
N ARG A 381 7.24 13.12 -12.25
CA ARG A 381 7.26 13.24 -13.72
C ARG A 381 6.79 11.93 -14.34
N LEU A 382 5.97 12.03 -15.37
CA LEU A 382 5.62 10.87 -16.18
C LEU A 382 6.78 10.54 -17.12
N ARG A 383 7.29 9.33 -17.02
CA ARG A 383 8.25 8.74 -17.96
C ARG A 383 7.48 8.12 -19.10
N VAL A 384 7.92 8.38 -20.32
CA VAL A 384 7.39 7.73 -21.53
C VAL A 384 8.55 7.24 -22.37
N ILE A 385 8.60 5.93 -22.61
CA ILE A 385 9.65 5.31 -23.41
C ILE A 385 9.00 4.61 -24.60
N GLY A 386 9.35 5.02 -25.80
CA GLY A 386 8.91 4.37 -27.03
C GLY A 386 9.79 3.17 -27.42
N ASP A 387 9.19 2.16 -28.05
CA ASP A 387 9.89 0.96 -28.56
C ASP A 387 10.97 1.26 -29.62
N THR A 388 10.97 2.48 -30.16
CA THR A 388 12.00 3.02 -31.06
C THR A 388 13.20 3.64 -30.34
N GLY A 389 13.19 3.64 -29.00
CA GLY A 389 14.25 4.20 -28.17
C GLY A 389 14.01 5.65 -27.73
N GLN A 390 12.86 6.25 -28.04
CA GLN A 390 12.50 7.56 -27.50
C GLN A 390 12.37 7.48 -25.98
N ASN A 391 12.88 8.50 -25.25
CA ASN A 391 12.89 8.57 -23.78
C ASN A 391 12.49 9.97 -23.35
N LEU A 392 11.31 10.10 -22.75
CA LEU A 392 10.70 11.38 -22.42
C LEU A 392 10.42 11.52 -20.92
N ARG A 393 10.56 12.75 -20.39
CA ARG A 393 10.07 13.15 -19.06
C ARG A 393 9.05 14.26 -19.22
N ILE A 394 7.88 14.08 -18.61
CA ILE A 394 6.73 14.96 -18.81
C ILE A 394 6.29 15.55 -17.47
N ASN A 395 6.13 16.86 -17.43
CA ASN A 395 5.38 17.52 -16.38
C ASN A 395 3.88 17.40 -16.73
N VAL A 396 3.16 16.56 -16.00
CA VAL A 396 1.77 16.26 -16.35
C VAL A 396 0.81 17.42 -16.12
N ASP A 397 1.16 18.37 -15.27
CA ASP A 397 0.31 19.52 -14.98
C ASP A 397 0.35 20.57 -16.12
N THR A 398 1.44 20.61 -16.89
CA THR A 398 1.67 21.59 -17.96
C THR A 398 1.79 20.99 -19.36
N GLY A 399 2.10 19.71 -19.46
CA GLY A 399 2.45 19.04 -20.72
C GLY A 399 3.90 19.30 -21.18
N ALA A 400 4.69 20.09 -20.44
CA ALA A 400 6.08 20.34 -20.78
C ALA A 400 6.89 19.03 -20.79
N THR A 401 7.49 18.73 -21.95
CA THR A 401 8.14 17.46 -22.26
C THR A 401 9.61 17.67 -22.57
N THR A 402 10.47 17.05 -21.78
CA THR A 402 11.92 16.98 -21.99
C THR A 402 12.26 15.69 -22.72
N THR A 403 13.10 15.74 -23.73
CA THR A 403 13.65 14.57 -24.40
C THR A 403 15.00 14.21 -23.78
N ASP A 404 15.04 13.05 -23.14
CA ASP A 404 16.24 12.51 -22.51
C ASP A 404 17.10 11.68 -23.52
N GLY A 405 18.27 11.20 -23.08
CA GLY A 405 19.13 10.32 -23.89
C GLY A 405 18.35 9.11 -24.39
N ALA A 406 18.53 8.80 -25.69
CA ALA A 406 17.84 7.66 -26.30
C ALA A 406 18.20 6.35 -25.59
N ILE A 407 17.24 5.41 -25.56
CA ILE A 407 17.46 4.08 -25.00
C ILE A 407 18.63 3.41 -25.72
N ASN A 408 19.59 2.95 -24.93
CA ASN A 408 20.82 2.35 -25.42
C ASN A 408 21.26 1.17 -24.54
N ARG A 409 22.06 0.30 -25.12
CA ARG A 409 22.67 -0.85 -24.45
C ARG A 409 24.00 -1.16 -25.10
N ALA A 410 25.02 -1.49 -24.29
CA ALA A 410 26.30 -1.93 -24.83
C ALA A 410 26.15 -3.24 -25.62
N GLY A 411 26.58 -3.21 -26.89
CA GLY A 411 26.71 -4.40 -27.74
C GLY A 411 25.44 -4.97 -28.38
N ALA A 412 24.26 -4.37 -28.19
CA ALA A 412 23.02 -4.86 -28.80
C ALA A 412 21.97 -3.75 -28.95
N PRO A 413 21.09 -3.82 -29.99
CA PRO A 413 19.91 -2.97 -30.07
C PRO A 413 18.99 -3.21 -28.87
N ALA A 414 18.41 -2.15 -28.32
CA ALA A 414 17.44 -2.19 -27.25
C ALA A 414 16.06 -1.72 -27.74
N SER A 415 14.99 -2.33 -27.23
CA SER A 415 13.61 -1.96 -27.51
C SER A 415 12.79 -2.13 -26.23
N VAL A 416 12.58 -1.05 -25.49
CA VAL A 416 11.75 -1.08 -24.29
C VAL A 416 10.28 -1.17 -24.70
N ILE A 417 9.59 -2.18 -24.19
CA ILE A 417 8.17 -2.44 -24.48
C ILE A 417 7.27 -2.28 -23.25
N ALA A 418 7.86 -2.20 -22.05
CA ALA A 418 7.20 -1.90 -20.79
C ALA A 418 8.24 -1.43 -19.78
N GLY A 419 7.86 -0.61 -18.82
CA GLY A 419 8.78 -0.12 -17.78
C GLY A 419 8.03 0.43 -16.58
N ALA A 420 8.63 0.34 -15.39
CA ALA A 420 8.05 0.80 -14.15
C ALA A 420 9.10 1.29 -13.15
N TYR A 421 8.75 2.32 -12.40
CA TYR A 421 9.55 2.84 -11.29
C TYR A 421 9.25 2.11 -9.98
N THR A 422 10.28 1.92 -9.17
CA THR A 422 10.14 1.40 -7.80
C THR A 422 9.64 2.47 -6.83
N ASN A 423 9.19 2.04 -5.64
CA ASN A 423 8.74 2.93 -4.57
C ASN A 423 7.62 3.89 -5.00
N SER A 424 6.67 3.38 -5.78
CA SER A 424 5.54 4.14 -6.36
C SER A 424 4.51 4.51 -5.27
N PHE A 425 4.89 5.45 -4.39
CA PHE A 425 4.05 6.03 -3.34
C PHE A 425 4.41 7.49 -3.07
N ALA A 426 3.47 8.26 -2.52
CA ALA A 426 3.67 9.66 -2.21
C ALA A 426 4.78 9.85 -1.14
N GLY A 427 5.76 10.72 -1.43
CA GLY A 427 6.87 11.00 -0.52
C GLY A 427 8.03 10.01 -0.61
N GLY A 428 8.08 9.15 -1.62
CA GLY A 428 9.24 8.33 -1.92
C GLY A 428 10.51 9.19 -2.04
N SER A 429 11.61 8.74 -1.44
CA SER A 429 12.89 9.48 -1.43
C SER A 429 13.93 8.91 -2.39
N ALA A 430 13.69 7.72 -2.93
CA ALA A 430 14.55 7.04 -3.90
C ALA A 430 13.71 6.17 -4.83
N THR A 431 14.16 6.01 -6.07
CA THR A 431 13.51 5.14 -7.05
C THR A 431 14.51 4.65 -8.08
N ASP A 432 14.26 3.45 -8.61
CA ASP A 432 14.94 2.87 -9.75
C ASP A 432 13.92 2.62 -10.86
N LEU A 433 14.34 2.72 -12.12
CA LEU A 433 13.51 2.39 -13.27
C LEU A 433 13.92 1.01 -13.81
N PHE A 434 12.94 0.13 -13.96
CA PHE A 434 13.11 -1.20 -14.56
C PHE A 434 12.30 -1.32 -15.83
N ASP A 435 12.93 -1.85 -16.87
CA ASP A 435 12.37 -1.97 -18.21
C ASP A 435 12.37 -3.43 -18.67
N ILE A 436 11.36 -3.80 -19.42
CA ILE A 436 11.34 -5.04 -20.20
C ILE A 436 11.83 -4.72 -21.62
N ASP A 437 12.95 -5.31 -21.99
CA ASP A 437 13.46 -5.25 -23.36
C ASP A 437 12.86 -6.38 -24.22
N GLY A 438 12.09 -5.98 -25.22
CA GLY A 438 11.41 -6.90 -26.13
C GLY A 438 12.36 -7.69 -27.05
N ASN A 439 13.53 -7.14 -27.39
CA ASN A 439 14.50 -7.81 -28.24
C ASN A 439 15.21 -8.96 -27.52
N THR A 440 15.63 -8.73 -26.27
CA THR A 440 16.41 -9.70 -25.50
C THR A 440 15.57 -10.49 -24.50
N ARG A 441 14.33 -10.05 -24.20
CA ARG A 441 13.41 -10.65 -23.24
C ARG A 441 13.99 -10.69 -21.84
N VAL A 442 14.71 -9.64 -21.47
CA VAL A 442 15.30 -9.47 -20.14
C VAL A 442 14.60 -8.34 -19.41
N LEU A 443 14.60 -8.42 -18.07
CA LEU A 443 14.44 -7.27 -17.23
C LEU A 443 15.77 -6.53 -17.17
N ALA A 444 15.74 -5.23 -17.39
CA ALA A 444 16.90 -4.36 -17.30
C ALA A 444 16.59 -3.21 -16.34
N ARG A 445 17.62 -2.68 -15.66
CA ARG A 445 17.55 -1.43 -14.94
C ARG A 445 18.05 -0.31 -15.84
N GLN A 446 17.29 0.76 -15.99
CA GLN A 446 17.72 1.96 -16.71
C GLN A 446 18.50 2.86 -15.74
N ALA A 447 19.83 2.92 -15.92
CA ALA A 447 20.73 3.60 -14.98
C ALA A 447 21.92 4.26 -15.70
N PRO A 448 22.04 5.60 -15.71
CA PRO A 448 21.02 6.56 -15.23
C PRO A 448 19.77 6.59 -16.11
N PRO A 449 18.56 6.84 -15.55
CA PRO A 449 17.32 6.85 -16.34
C PRO A 449 17.32 7.90 -17.46
N ASN A 450 17.90 9.06 -17.22
CA ASN A 450 17.93 10.16 -18.20
C ASN A 450 18.96 9.94 -19.33
N ASP A 451 19.91 9.04 -19.15
CA ASP A 451 20.88 8.68 -20.22
C ASP A 451 20.34 7.54 -21.10
N GLY A 452 19.23 6.92 -20.71
CA GLY A 452 18.61 5.81 -21.44
C GLY A 452 19.40 4.51 -21.40
N THR A 453 20.40 4.37 -20.51
CA THR A 453 21.32 3.22 -20.49
C THR A 453 20.71 2.04 -19.77
N LEU A 454 20.55 0.90 -20.48
CA LEU A 454 20.02 -0.34 -19.93
C LEU A 454 21.15 -1.22 -19.37
N VAL A 455 21.00 -1.63 -18.11
CA VAL A 455 21.85 -2.62 -17.42
C VAL A 455 21.02 -3.88 -17.19
N ASN A 456 21.42 -5.01 -17.77
CA ASN A 456 20.69 -6.26 -17.65
C ASN A 456 20.63 -6.75 -16.19
N ILE A 457 19.45 -7.12 -15.74
CA ILE A 457 19.22 -7.85 -14.49
C ILE A 457 19.20 -9.36 -14.80
N GLY A 458 18.31 -9.81 -15.68
CA GLY A 458 18.25 -11.20 -16.06
C GLY A 458 17.07 -11.53 -16.98
N ALA A 459 17.04 -12.77 -17.46
CA ALA A 459 16.00 -13.24 -18.37
C ALA A 459 14.66 -13.41 -17.62
N LEU A 460 13.56 -12.97 -18.28
CA LEU A 460 12.21 -13.21 -17.77
C LEU A 460 11.83 -14.68 -17.71
N GLY A 461 12.45 -15.53 -18.52
CA GLY A 461 12.11 -16.96 -18.62
C GLY A 461 10.83 -17.22 -19.44
N VAL A 462 10.21 -16.19 -20.01
CA VAL A 462 8.98 -16.27 -20.83
C VAL A 462 9.31 -15.88 -22.26
N ALA A 463 8.85 -16.68 -23.24
CA ALA A 463 9.01 -16.38 -24.65
C ALA A 463 7.97 -15.33 -25.09
N LEU A 464 8.33 -14.04 -25.03
CA LEU A 464 7.44 -12.94 -25.38
C LEU A 464 7.27 -12.79 -26.89
N ASP A 465 6.11 -12.30 -27.30
CA ASP A 465 5.78 -11.92 -28.68
C ASP A 465 6.02 -10.43 -29.00
N GLY A 466 6.79 -9.74 -28.15
CA GLY A 466 7.04 -8.29 -28.24
C GLY A 466 5.96 -7.44 -27.55
N ARG A 467 5.12 -8.06 -26.70
CA ARG A 467 4.11 -7.38 -25.88
C ARG A 467 4.29 -7.71 -24.41
N ALA A 468 4.31 -6.69 -23.61
CA ALA A 468 4.36 -6.79 -22.16
C ALA A 468 3.78 -5.52 -21.54
N ALA A 469 3.35 -5.62 -20.30
CA ALA A 469 3.13 -4.50 -19.41
C ALA A 469 3.71 -4.88 -18.04
N ILE A 470 4.22 -3.92 -17.30
CA ILE A 470 4.76 -4.12 -15.95
C ILE A 470 4.42 -2.92 -15.11
N ASP A 471 4.10 -3.17 -13.83
CA ASP A 471 4.01 -2.12 -12.82
C ASP A 471 4.54 -2.62 -11.47
N ILE A 472 5.03 -1.67 -10.65
CA ILE A 472 5.66 -1.91 -9.36
C ILE A 472 4.98 -1.06 -8.31
N ALA A 473 4.32 -1.69 -7.35
CA ALA A 473 3.62 -1.01 -6.27
C ALA A 473 4.14 -1.38 -4.88
N GLY A 474 3.87 -0.49 -3.92
CA GLY A 474 4.25 -0.64 -2.52
C GLY A 474 5.68 -0.24 -2.20
N GLY A 475 5.88 0.20 -0.97
CA GLY A 475 7.22 0.39 -0.39
C GLY A 475 7.96 -0.95 -0.35
N ALA A 476 9.29 -0.95 -0.42
CA ALA A 476 10.12 -2.14 -0.60
C ALA A 476 9.75 -3.01 -1.83
N ASN A 477 8.93 -2.49 -2.76
CA ASN A 477 8.61 -3.13 -4.04
C ASN A 477 8.03 -4.55 -3.89
N GLY A 478 7.13 -4.73 -2.91
CA GLY A 478 6.56 -6.03 -2.57
C GLY A 478 5.55 -6.56 -3.59
N LEU A 479 5.13 -5.73 -4.55
CA LEU A 479 4.19 -6.13 -5.60
C LEU A 479 4.73 -5.69 -6.97
N VAL A 480 5.48 -6.57 -7.62
CA VAL A 480 6.00 -6.39 -8.96
C VAL A 480 5.24 -7.31 -9.89
N LEU A 481 4.34 -6.76 -10.68
CA LEU A 481 3.44 -7.52 -11.55
C LEU A 481 3.69 -7.21 -13.03
N ALA A 482 3.70 -8.25 -13.85
CA ALA A 482 3.76 -8.11 -15.30
C ALA A 482 2.64 -8.89 -15.97
N ALA A 483 1.99 -8.26 -16.95
CA ALA A 483 1.13 -8.94 -17.90
C ALA A 483 1.97 -9.36 -19.11
N LEU A 484 2.24 -10.65 -19.23
CA LEU A 484 3.08 -11.21 -20.28
C LEU A 484 2.27 -12.19 -21.13
N ARG A 485 2.55 -12.21 -22.44
CA ARG A 485 1.99 -13.18 -23.37
C ARG A 485 3.07 -14.12 -23.90
N ALA A 486 2.93 -15.41 -23.55
CA ALA A 486 3.84 -16.43 -24.04
C ALA A 486 3.49 -16.80 -25.49
N GLY A 487 4.34 -16.40 -26.44
CA GLY A 487 4.13 -16.65 -27.87
C GLY A 487 3.17 -15.65 -28.54
N ALA A 488 2.93 -15.86 -29.85
CA ALA A 488 2.20 -14.91 -30.71
C ALA A 488 0.68 -14.91 -30.52
N THR A 489 0.12 -15.93 -29.90
CA THR A 489 -1.31 -16.13 -29.70
C THR A 489 -1.62 -16.58 -28.29
N GLY A 490 -2.86 -16.44 -27.87
CA GLY A 490 -3.31 -16.80 -26.52
C GLY A 490 -3.49 -15.60 -25.59
N PRO A 491 -3.98 -15.86 -24.37
CA PRO A 491 -4.23 -14.81 -23.38
C PRO A 491 -2.94 -14.28 -22.76
N PHE A 492 -2.99 -13.06 -22.27
CA PHE A 492 -1.98 -12.56 -21.33
C PHE A 492 -2.15 -13.25 -19.98
N SER A 493 -1.04 -13.54 -19.33
CA SER A 493 -1.02 -14.06 -17.97
C SER A 493 -0.30 -13.10 -17.04
N LEU A 494 -0.76 -13.04 -15.79
CA LEU A 494 -0.11 -12.28 -14.74
C LEU A 494 1.10 -13.06 -14.22
N TYR A 495 2.20 -12.38 -14.05
CA TYR A 495 3.44 -12.89 -13.47
C TYR A 495 3.91 -11.97 -12.35
N ALA A 496 4.48 -12.55 -11.30
CA ALA A 496 5.34 -11.82 -10.39
C ALA A 496 6.76 -11.80 -10.97
N VAL A 497 7.44 -10.64 -10.93
CA VAL A 497 8.78 -10.46 -11.48
C VAL A 497 9.78 -10.16 -10.37
N SER A 498 10.91 -10.85 -10.36
CA SER A 498 12.00 -10.61 -9.42
C SER A 498 12.89 -9.46 -9.93
N LEU A 499 12.95 -8.36 -9.20
CA LEU A 499 13.84 -7.24 -9.54
C LEU A 499 15.33 -7.56 -9.37
N THR A 500 15.67 -8.66 -8.69
CA THR A 500 17.07 -9.09 -8.47
C THR A 500 17.58 -10.10 -9.49
N THR A 501 16.68 -10.93 -10.05
CA THR A 501 17.05 -12.00 -11.01
C THR A 501 16.43 -11.82 -12.38
N GLY A 502 15.44 -10.94 -12.53
CA GLY A 502 14.65 -10.77 -13.75
C GLY A 502 13.59 -11.85 -13.97
N ALA A 503 13.62 -12.94 -13.22
CA ALA A 503 12.74 -14.08 -13.47
C ALA A 503 11.26 -13.72 -13.25
N ALA A 504 10.41 -14.08 -14.23
CA ALA A 504 8.96 -14.00 -14.13
C ALA A 504 8.38 -15.35 -13.72
N THR A 505 7.57 -15.38 -12.66
CA THR A 505 6.93 -16.58 -12.12
C THR A 505 5.42 -16.39 -12.03
N LEU A 506 4.67 -17.45 -12.28
CA LEU A 506 3.22 -17.41 -12.07
C LEU A 506 2.91 -17.20 -10.58
N PRO A 507 1.82 -16.49 -10.23
CA PRO A 507 1.36 -16.36 -8.85
C PRO A 507 1.19 -17.73 -8.19
N ALA A 508 1.47 -17.83 -6.90
CA ALA A 508 1.38 -19.09 -6.14
C ALA A 508 0.00 -19.76 -6.26
N ALA A 509 -1.08 -18.97 -6.34
CA ALA A 509 -2.44 -19.47 -6.56
C ALA A 509 -2.63 -20.18 -7.91
N ALA A 510 -1.77 -19.91 -8.89
CA ALA A 510 -1.77 -20.56 -10.21
C ALA A 510 -0.78 -21.74 -10.30
N ALA A 511 -0.10 -22.09 -9.21
CA ALA A 511 0.79 -23.24 -9.16
C ALA A 511 -0.01 -24.52 -9.47
N GLY A 512 0.41 -25.24 -10.52
CA GLY A 512 -0.30 -26.45 -10.99
C GLY A 512 -1.51 -26.17 -11.91
N ASN A 513 -2.00 -24.94 -12.04
CA ASN A 513 -3.06 -24.56 -12.99
C ASN A 513 -2.79 -23.18 -13.60
N PRO A 514 -1.96 -23.07 -14.65
CA PRO A 514 -1.61 -21.79 -15.28
C PRO A 514 -2.81 -20.98 -15.81
N ALA A 515 -3.96 -21.63 -16.05
CA ALA A 515 -5.17 -20.93 -16.50
C ALA A 515 -5.70 -19.93 -15.45
N LEU A 516 -5.38 -20.14 -14.17
CA LEU A 516 -5.75 -19.20 -13.10
C LEU A 516 -4.96 -17.89 -13.13
N ALA A 517 -3.79 -17.88 -13.79
CA ALA A 517 -3.00 -16.67 -14.01
C ALA A 517 -3.44 -15.89 -15.26
N GLN A 518 -4.27 -16.46 -16.14
CA GLN A 518 -4.72 -15.79 -17.36
C GLN A 518 -5.62 -14.60 -17.02
N ILE A 519 -5.22 -13.41 -17.44
CA ILE A 519 -5.97 -12.17 -17.20
C ILE A 519 -7.29 -12.21 -17.97
N GLY A 520 -8.41 -12.32 -17.24
CA GLY A 520 -9.74 -12.51 -17.84
C GLY A 520 -10.00 -13.91 -18.40
N GLY A 521 -9.16 -14.90 -18.05
CA GLY A 521 -9.28 -16.28 -18.53
C GLY A 521 -8.90 -16.45 -20.01
N ALA A 522 -9.34 -17.54 -20.63
CA ALA A 522 -8.98 -17.91 -22.03
C ALA A 522 -9.42 -16.87 -23.09
N GLY A 523 -10.47 -16.09 -22.80
CA GLY A 523 -10.99 -15.02 -23.65
C GLY A 523 -10.59 -13.62 -23.20
N GLY A 524 -9.56 -13.51 -22.38
CA GLY A 524 -9.09 -12.25 -21.83
C GLY A 524 -8.64 -11.21 -22.86
N PRO A 525 -8.51 -9.94 -22.45
CA PRO A 525 -8.22 -8.83 -23.36
C PRO A 525 -6.79 -8.92 -23.94
N ALA A 526 -6.59 -8.28 -25.09
CA ALA A 526 -5.26 -7.98 -25.60
C ALA A 526 -4.71 -6.80 -24.77
N VAL A 527 -3.88 -7.09 -23.78
CA VAL A 527 -3.34 -6.10 -22.84
C VAL A 527 -2.35 -5.18 -23.57
N ARG A 528 -2.53 -3.88 -23.36
CA ARG A 528 -1.61 -2.83 -23.81
C ARG A 528 -0.75 -2.34 -22.65
N ASP A 529 -1.36 -2.13 -21.48
CA ASP A 529 -0.68 -1.63 -20.30
C ASP A 529 -1.32 -2.13 -18.99
N LEU A 530 -0.60 -1.97 -17.88
CA LEU A 530 -0.99 -2.41 -16.55
C LEU A 530 -0.65 -1.31 -15.54
N ALA A 531 -1.58 -0.96 -14.68
CA ALA A 531 -1.35 -0.06 -13.55
C ALA A 531 -1.91 -0.67 -12.26
N ILE A 532 -1.21 -0.48 -11.14
CA ILE A 532 -1.62 -1.03 -9.83
C ILE A 532 -2.06 0.13 -8.91
N ARG A 533 -3.31 0.07 -8.48
CA ARG A 533 -3.81 0.91 -7.39
C ARG A 533 -3.55 0.23 -6.07
N TYR A 534 -2.82 0.93 -5.21
CA TYR A 534 -2.40 0.40 -3.92
C TYR A 534 -2.68 1.36 -2.76
#